data_97b8c0b47a566b704bc8f79714efb0ec
#
_entry.id   97b8c0b47a566b704bc8f79714efb0ec
#
_cell.length_a   1.000
_cell.length_b   1.000
_cell.length_c   1.000
_cell.angle_alpha   90.00
_cell.angle_beta   90.00
_cell.angle_gamma   90.00
#
_symmetry.space_group_name_H-M   'P 1'
#
loop_
_entity.id
_entity.type
_entity.pdbx_description
1 polymer ?
#
loop_
_entity_poly.entity_id
_entity_poly.type
_entity_poly.pdbx_seq_one_letter_code
_entity_poly.pdbx_strand_id
1 'polypeptide(L)'
;MPEDPGPHPDVKTSIAIVRAKLYATNDDKKKSLFQGMKDMLEYIDEKTSDKQFYFGTDDFDHVWEKLIDRAFGEWDKEKHFPRSRWLLDYGKYKEKHPLMPDTIMIYNGKYYILDAKCYKYGRTGIPDHLPNGSSINKQITYGEYLEKYKGVDTGSLFNAFIMPYNMADNPFKLTSFVGNIGDAMFIE
;
A
#
# COMPACT_ATOMS: atom_id res chain seq x y z
N MET A 1 -23.68 16.99 -6.34
CA MET A 1 -22.61 18.01 -6.44
C MET A 1 -21.87 18.01 -5.14
N PRO A 2 -20.56 17.94 -5.06
CA PRO A 2 -19.87 18.18 -3.80
C PRO A 2 -20.14 19.63 -3.39
N GLU A 3 -20.47 19.82 -2.11
CA GLU A 3 -20.66 21.15 -1.55
C GLU A 3 -19.38 21.97 -1.70
N ASP A 4 -19.53 23.26 -2.04
CA ASP A 4 -18.43 24.22 -2.08
C ASP A 4 -17.78 24.26 -0.68
N PRO A 5 -16.47 23.96 -0.54
CA PRO A 5 -15.82 23.87 0.78
C PRO A 5 -15.75 25.20 1.54
N GLY A 6 -16.35 26.26 1.03
CA GLY A 6 -16.30 27.60 1.64
C GLY A 6 -14.94 28.30 1.44
N PRO A 7 -14.78 29.55 1.93
CA PRO A 7 -13.54 30.30 1.76
C PRO A 7 -12.40 29.62 2.53
N HIS A 8 -11.31 29.29 1.81
CA HIS A 8 -10.10 28.75 2.42
C HIS A 8 -9.42 29.82 3.28
N PRO A 9 -8.95 29.48 4.50
CA PRO A 9 -8.20 30.41 5.31
C PRO A 9 -6.91 30.85 4.60
N ASP A 10 -6.47 32.08 4.81
CA ASP A 10 -5.17 32.51 4.30
C ASP A 10 -4.01 31.73 4.95
N VAL A 11 -2.82 31.80 4.33
CA VAL A 11 -1.66 30.99 4.75
C VAL A 11 -1.27 31.28 6.21
N LYS A 12 -1.32 32.52 6.64
CA LYS A 12 -0.97 32.93 8.02
C LYS A 12 -1.94 32.37 9.05
N THR A 13 -3.23 32.41 8.76
CA THR A 13 -4.26 31.77 9.58
C THR A 13 -4.09 30.27 9.63
N SER A 14 -3.77 29.65 8.50
CA SER A 14 -3.47 28.20 8.42
C SER A 14 -2.26 27.81 9.27
N ILE A 15 -1.18 28.58 9.22
CA ILE A 15 0.01 28.38 10.07
C ILE A 15 -0.35 28.49 11.56
N ALA A 16 -1.15 29.49 11.95
CA ALA A 16 -1.57 29.66 13.35
C ALA A 16 -2.39 28.46 13.86
N ILE A 17 -3.32 27.93 13.03
CA ILE A 17 -4.13 26.76 13.36
C ILE A 17 -3.24 25.51 13.52
N VAL A 18 -2.30 25.29 12.60
CA VAL A 18 -1.41 24.12 12.65
C VAL A 18 -0.48 24.21 13.87
N ARG A 19 0.06 25.37 14.19
CA ARG A 19 0.85 25.60 15.42
C ARG A 19 0.04 25.28 16.68
N ALA A 20 -1.18 25.76 16.78
CA ALA A 20 -2.04 25.46 17.92
C ALA A 20 -2.27 23.94 18.08
N LYS A 21 -2.52 23.20 16.98
CA LYS A 21 -2.67 21.75 16.99
C LYS A 21 -1.37 21.03 17.37
N LEU A 22 -0.22 21.50 16.90
CA LEU A 22 1.10 20.97 17.23
C LEU A 22 1.38 21.04 18.75
N TYR A 23 1.05 22.17 19.39
CA TYR A 23 1.25 22.33 20.83
C TYR A 23 0.20 21.58 21.68
N ALA A 24 -0.99 21.34 21.13
CA ALA A 24 -2.08 20.69 21.85
C ALA A 24 -2.01 19.15 21.82
N THR A 25 -1.13 18.54 21.00
CA THR A 25 -1.03 17.08 20.89
C THR A 25 0.20 16.51 21.60
N ASN A 26 0.02 15.37 22.28
CA ASN A 26 1.12 14.58 22.84
C ASN A 26 1.46 13.33 22.00
N ASP A 27 0.75 13.12 20.89
CA ASP A 27 0.96 12.01 19.97
C ASP A 27 2.10 12.37 19.00
N ASP A 28 3.19 11.59 19.03
CA ASP A 28 4.39 11.85 18.24
C ASP A 28 4.13 11.79 16.72
N LYS A 29 3.23 10.91 16.26
CA LYS A 29 2.85 10.85 14.84
C LYS A 29 2.11 12.14 14.41
N LYS A 30 1.18 12.62 15.25
CA LYS A 30 0.48 13.88 14.99
C LYS A 30 1.42 15.08 15.09
N LYS A 31 2.38 15.08 16.02
CA LYS A 31 3.42 16.11 16.08
C LYS A 31 4.21 16.18 14.78
N SER A 32 4.72 15.04 14.30
CA SER A 32 5.47 14.97 13.04
C SER A 32 4.64 15.47 11.85
N LEU A 33 3.36 15.06 11.78
CA LEU A 33 2.44 15.53 10.73
C LEU A 33 2.24 17.05 10.79
N PHE A 34 1.88 17.59 11.97
CA PHE A 34 1.63 19.03 12.12
C PHE A 34 2.91 19.85 11.93
N GLN A 35 4.08 19.33 12.31
CA GLN A 35 5.34 19.98 12.01
C GLN A 35 5.59 20.07 10.51
N GLY A 36 5.43 18.97 9.78
CA GLY A 36 5.56 18.95 8.31
C GLY A 36 4.58 19.88 7.61
N MET A 37 3.31 19.92 8.06
CA MET A 37 2.32 20.88 7.54
C MET A 37 2.72 22.32 7.79
N LYS A 38 3.23 22.65 8.99
CA LYS A 38 3.71 23.97 9.35
C LYS A 38 4.87 24.40 8.43
N ASP A 39 5.87 23.54 8.28
CA ASP A 39 7.06 23.82 7.48
C ASP A 39 6.70 24.05 5.99
N MET A 40 5.73 23.29 5.46
CA MET A 40 5.20 23.47 4.12
C MET A 40 4.49 24.83 3.96
N LEU A 41 3.65 25.23 4.92
CA LEU A 41 2.92 26.49 4.88
C LEU A 41 3.87 27.70 5.03
N GLU A 42 4.87 27.61 5.89
CA GLU A 42 5.90 28.65 6.05
C GLU A 42 6.73 28.82 4.77
N TYR A 43 7.06 27.70 4.08
CA TYR A 43 7.72 27.76 2.77
C TYR A 43 6.87 28.48 1.71
N ILE A 44 5.56 28.22 1.67
CA ILE A 44 4.63 28.88 0.75
C ILE A 44 4.53 30.40 1.04
N ASP A 45 4.52 30.79 2.32
CA ASP A 45 4.40 32.20 2.75
C ASP A 45 5.67 33.00 2.42
N GLU A 46 6.85 32.42 2.60
CA GLU A 46 8.13 33.13 2.42
C GLU A 46 8.52 33.37 0.95
N LYS A 47 7.90 32.70 -0.01
CA LYS A 47 8.20 32.78 -1.48
C LYS A 47 9.69 32.77 -1.82
N THR A 48 10.53 32.16 -1.00
CA THR A 48 11.97 32.12 -1.19
C THR A 48 12.33 31.06 -2.25
N SER A 49 12.83 31.49 -3.38
CA SER A 49 13.22 30.68 -4.53
C SER A 49 14.41 29.73 -4.29
N ASP A 50 15.13 29.89 -3.20
CA ASP A 50 16.39 29.20 -2.96
C ASP A 50 16.30 28.03 -1.95
N LYS A 51 15.16 27.83 -1.30
CA LYS A 51 14.95 26.68 -0.40
C LYS A 51 14.24 25.54 -1.15
N GLN A 52 14.94 24.47 -1.42
CA GLN A 52 14.30 23.23 -1.86
C GLN A 52 13.53 22.62 -0.69
N PHE A 53 12.22 22.53 -0.83
CA PHE A 53 11.36 21.86 0.13
C PHE A 53 11.12 20.41 -0.30
N TYR A 54 11.48 19.47 0.56
CA TYR A 54 11.21 18.06 0.37
C TYR A 54 10.09 17.66 1.32
N PHE A 55 8.91 17.39 0.78
CA PHE A 55 7.83 16.77 1.51
C PHE A 55 7.82 15.28 1.22
N GLY A 56 7.83 14.46 2.26
CA GLY A 56 7.83 13.02 2.12
C GLY A 56 7.31 12.33 3.38
N THR A 57 7.19 11.04 3.30
CA THR A 57 6.89 10.16 4.43
C THR A 57 7.96 9.08 4.49
N ASP A 58 8.40 8.74 5.68
CA ASP A 58 9.28 7.58 5.92
C ASP A 58 8.50 6.26 5.78
N ASP A 59 7.16 6.34 5.66
CA ASP A 59 6.25 5.20 5.63
C ASP A 59 5.53 5.11 4.26
N PHE A 60 6.27 5.36 3.18
CA PHE A 60 5.71 5.36 1.82
C PHE A 60 5.18 3.98 1.40
N ASP A 61 5.73 2.90 1.92
CA ASP A 61 5.25 1.53 1.68
C ASP A 61 3.77 1.42 2.06
N HIS A 62 3.40 1.93 3.23
CA HIS A 62 2.01 1.94 3.67
C HIS A 62 1.10 2.82 2.81
N VAL A 63 1.60 3.96 2.35
CA VAL A 63 0.87 4.83 1.40
C VAL A 63 0.62 4.09 0.09
N TRP A 64 1.65 3.40 -0.43
CA TRP A 64 1.54 2.62 -1.66
C TRP A 64 0.51 1.49 -1.54
N GLU A 65 0.58 0.69 -0.48
CA GLU A 65 -0.42 -0.35 -0.19
C GLU A 65 -1.85 0.21 -0.17
N LYS A 66 -2.06 1.33 0.52
CA LYS A 66 -3.37 2.00 0.59
C LYS A 66 -3.84 2.56 -0.75
N LEU A 67 -2.94 3.08 -1.57
CA LEU A 67 -3.27 3.56 -2.92
C LEU A 67 -3.74 2.42 -3.82
N ILE A 68 -3.02 1.31 -3.83
CA ILE A 68 -3.38 0.12 -4.62
C ILE A 68 -4.72 -0.46 -4.12
N ASP A 69 -4.88 -0.61 -2.82
CA ASP A 69 -6.11 -1.12 -2.24
C ASP A 69 -7.32 -0.23 -2.55
N ARG A 70 -7.16 1.08 -2.49
CA ARG A 70 -8.23 2.03 -2.82
C ARG A 70 -8.58 2.06 -4.30
N ALA A 71 -7.60 1.81 -5.18
CA ALA A 71 -7.79 1.83 -6.62
C ALA A 71 -8.41 0.54 -7.16
N PHE A 72 -8.07 -0.61 -6.56
CA PHE A 72 -8.38 -1.93 -7.11
C PHE A 72 -9.09 -2.87 -6.12
N GLY A 73 -9.05 -2.58 -4.83
CA GLY A 73 -9.54 -3.48 -3.78
C GLY A 73 -11.05 -3.61 -3.74
N GLU A 74 -11.51 -4.83 -3.50
CA GLU A 74 -12.91 -5.13 -3.19
C GLU A 74 -13.30 -4.55 -1.83
N TRP A 75 -14.51 -4.02 -1.74
CA TRP A 75 -15.05 -3.44 -0.52
C TRP A 75 -15.09 -4.43 0.65
N ASP A 76 -15.50 -5.67 0.39
CA ASP A 76 -15.65 -6.72 1.39
C ASP A 76 -14.58 -7.82 1.27
N LYS A 77 -13.37 -7.45 0.89
CA LYS A 77 -12.24 -8.37 0.67
C LYS A 77 -11.96 -9.31 1.85
N GLU A 78 -12.33 -8.92 3.08
CA GLU A 78 -12.12 -9.70 4.30
C GLU A 78 -12.80 -11.08 4.28
N LYS A 79 -13.87 -11.25 3.50
CA LYS A 79 -14.53 -12.55 3.29
C LYS A 79 -13.64 -13.57 2.60
N HIS A 80 -12.58 -13.10 1.93
CA HIS A 80 -11.63 -13.90 1.19
C HIS A 80 -10.33 -14.18 1.96
N PHE A 81 -10.16 -13.63 3.16
CA PHE A 81 -8.93 -13.79 3.94
C PHE A 81 -8.78 -15.22 4.45
N PRO A 82 -7.58 -15.82 4.33
CA PRO A 82 -7.28 -17.12 4.92
C PRO A 82 -7.44 -17.09 6.43
N ARG A 83 -8.26 -18.00 6.95
CA ARG A 83 -8.50 -18.19 8.39
C ARG A 83 -7.93 -19.52 8.84
N SER A 84 -7.27 -19.51 9.98
CA SER A 84 -6.70 -20.70 10.61
C SER A 84 -7.15 -20.82 12.05
N ARG A 85 -7.21 -22.05 12.54
CA ARG A 85 -7.53 -22.37 13.94
C ARG A 85 -6.74 -23.57 14.43
N TRP A 86 -6.47 -23.60 15.71
CA TRP A 86 -6.02 -24.79 16.39
C TRP A 86 -7.21 -25.61 16.85
N LEU A 87 -7.16 -26.91 16.65
CA LEU A 87 -8.00 -27.88 17.32
C LEU A 87 -7.14 -28.50 18.45
N LEU A 88 -7.56 -28.32 19.68
CA LEU A 88 -6.83 -28.77 20.85
C LEU A 88 -7.40 -30.12 21.31
N ASP A 89 -6.58 -30.96 21.98
CA ASP A 89 -6.93 -32.33 22.41
C ASP A 89 -8.18 -32.42 23.27
N TYR A 90 -8.53 -31.36 24.00
CA TYR A 90 -9.75 -31.27 24.80
C TYR A 90 -10.96 -30.73 24.04
N GLY A 91 -10.93 -30.77 22.69
CA GLY A 91 -12.05 -30.41 21.81
C GLY A 91 -12.35 -28.91 21.69
N LYS A 92 -11.49 -28.04 22.24
CA LYS A 92 -11.62 -26.59 22.08
C LYS A 92 -10.92 -26.09 20.83
N TYR A 93 -11.47 -25.06 20.23
CA TYR A 93 -10.87 -24.36 19.09
C TYR A 93 -10.25 -23.05 19.54
N LYS A 94 -9.11 -22.69 18.95
CA LYS A 94 -8.51 -21.36 19.08
C LYS A 94 -8.26 -20.79 17.70
N GLU A 95 -9.09 -19.83 17.32
CA GLU A 95 -8.88 -19.10 16.08
C GLU A 95 -7.68 -18.15 16.20
N LYS A 96 -7.01 -17.93 15.08
CA LYS A 96 -5.93 -16.98 14.92
C LYS A 96 -6.39 -15.84 14.03
N HIS A 97 -5.68 -14.71 14.10
CA HIS A 97 -5.92 -13.62 13.18
C HIS A 97 -5.77 -14.13 11.74
N PRO A 98 -6.66 -13.73 10.84
CA PRO A 98 -6.57 -14.11 9.44
C PRO A 98 -5.26 -13.57 8.84
N LEU A 99 -4.77 -14.25 7.81
CA LEU A 99 -3.76 -13.69 6.93
C LEU A 99 -4.44 -12.66 6.04
N MET A 100 -3.88 -11.46 5.97
CA MET A 100 -4.49 -10.32 5.29
C MET A 100 -3.67 -9.97 4.05
N PRO A 101 -4.14 -10.34 2.83
CA PRO A 101 -3.59 -9.78 1.60
C PRO A 101 -3.77 -8.26 1.58
N ASP A 102 -2.83 -7.53 1.01
CA ASP A 102 -2.93 -6.07 0.90
C ASP A 102 -4.18 -5.69 0.09
N THR A 103 -4.38 -6.34 -1.05
CA THR A 103 -5.51 -6.07 -1.94
C THR A 103 -6.03 -7.35 -2.58
N ILE A 104 -7.34 -7.50 -2.66
CA ILE A 104 -8.01 -8.48 -3.51
C ILE A 104 -8.89 -7.71 -4.49
N MET A 105 -8.62 -7.86 -5.78
CA MET A 105 -9.42 -7.30 -6.85
C MET A 105 -10.22 -8.40 -7.53
N ILE A 106 -11.50 -8.15 -7.82
CA ILE A 106 -12.34 -9.06 -8.60
C ILE A 106 -12.77 -8.31 -9.87
N TYR A 107 -12.38 -8.83 -11.02
CA TYR A 107 -12.72 -8.23 -12.28
C TYR A 107 -13.10 -9.30 -13.32
N ASN A 108 -14.27 -9.16 -13.92
CA ASN A 108 -14.81 -10.13 -14.90
C ASN A 108 -14.78 -11.60 -14.41
N GLY A 109 -15.12 -11.84 -13.13
CA GLY A 109 -15.13 -13.17 -12.53
C GLY A 109 -13.73 -13.72 -12.20
N LYS A 110 -12.67 -12.97 -12.42
CA LYS A 110 -11.30 -13.33 -12.10
C LYS A 110 -10.85 -12.67 -10.79
N TYR A 111 -10.07 -13.39 -10.01
CA TYR A 111 -9.54 -12.96 -8.72
C TYR A 111 -8.07 -12.61 -8.85
N TYR A 112 -7.71 -11.42 -8.42
CA TYR A 112 -6.34 -10.94 -8.41
C TYR A 112 -5.94 -10.63 -6.97
N ILE A 113 -4.98 -11.38 -6.44
CA ILE A 113 -4.40 -11.15 -5.13
C ILE A 113 -3.15 -10.31 -5.33
N LEU A 114 -3.22 -9.04 -4.92
CA LEU A 114 -2.19 -8.07 -5.18
C LEU A 114 -1.46 -7.74 -3.87
N ASP A 115 -0.16 -7.95 -3.84
CA ASP A 115 0.74 -7.56 -2.76
C ASP A 115 1.52 -6.32 -3.21
N ALA A 116 1.18 -5.18 -2.65
CA ALA A 116 1.74 -3.89 -3.02
C ALA A 116 3.05 -3.64 -2.27
N LYS A 117 4.18 -3.63 -2.98
CA LYS A 117 5.50 -3.52 -2.37
C LYS A 117 6.34 -2.42 -3.02
N CYS A 118 6.90 -1.55 -2.18
CA CYS A 118 7.85 -0.52 -2.60
C CYS A 118 9.30 -1.05 -2.66
N TYR A 119 9.49 -2.25 -3.19
CA TYR A 119 10.83 -2.79 -3.36
C TYR A 119 11.66 -1.96 -4.34
N LYS A 120 12.94 -1.85 -4.03
CA LYS A 120 13.88 -1.08 -4.85
C LYS A 120 14.04 -1.64 -6.26
N TYR A 121 13.63 -2.88 -6.51
CA TYR A 121 13.73 -3.54 -7.82
C TYR A 121 13.07 -2.72 -8.94
N GLY A 122 11.87 -2.18 -8.71
CA GLY A 122 11.18 -1.32 -9.69
C GLY A 122 11.98 -0.09 -10.14
N ARG A 123 12.97 0.34 -9.35
CA ARG A 123 13.88 1.45 -9.65
C ARG A 123 15.26 1.02 -10.14
N THR A 124 15.76 -0.11 -9.66
CA THR A 124 17.15 -0.51 -9.85
C THR A 124 17.33 -1.61 -10.89
N GLY A 125 16.30 -2.44 -11.11
CA GLY A 125 16.43 -3.67 -11.91
C GLY A 125 17.37 -4.73 -11.32
N ILE A 126 17.84 -4.56 -10.06
CA ILE A 126 18.79 -5.49 -9.42
C ILE A 126 18.00 -6.62 -8.77
N PRO A 127 18.20 -7.90 -9.15
CA PRO A 127 17.42 -9.05 -8.65
C PRO A 127 17.40 -9.20 -7.11
N ASP A 128 18.46 -8.84 -6.41
CA ASP A 128 18.56 -8.89 -4.94
C ASP A 128 17.55 -7.95 -4.25
N HIS A 129 16.93 -7.05 -5.00
CA HIS A 129 15.90 -6.14 -4.52
C HIS A 129 14.47 -6.66 -4.75
N LEU A 130 14.29 -7.89 -5.20
CA LEU A 130 12.99 -8.55 -5.33
C LEU A 130 12.42 -9.01 -3.97
N PRO A 131 11.10 -9.29 -3.90
CA PRO A 131 10.48 -9.93 -2.74
C PRO A 131 11.18 -11.25 -2.40
N ASN A 132 11.36 -11.49 -1.12
CA ASN A 132 11.97 -12.73 -0.63
C ASN A 132 11.00 -13.92 -0.67
N GLY A 133 11.52 -15.13 -0.42
CA GLY A 133 10.74 -16.37 -0.43
C GLY A 133 9.55 -16.37 0.53
N SER A 134 9.62 -15.67 1.66
CA SER A 134 8.48 -15.58 2.60
C SER A 134 7.31 -14.80 2.01
N SER A 135 7.57 -13.75 1.23
CA SER A 135 6.54 -13.01 0.52
C SER A 135 5.91 -13.86 -0.61
N ILE A 136 6.73 -14.61 -1.33
CA ILE A 136 6.26 -15.55 -2.36
C ILE A 136 5.35 -16.62 -1.73
N ASN A 137 5.77 -17.23 -0.62
CA ASN A 137 4.98 -18.25 0.08
C ASN A 137 3.63 -17.70 0.57
N LYS A 138 3.59 -16.46 1.08
CA LYS A 138 2.32 -15.82 1.46
C LYS A 138 1.37 -15.69 0.27
N GLN A 139 1.87 -15.22 -0.87
CA GLN A 139 1.06 -15.08 -2.07
C GLN A 139 0.48 -16.42 -2.54
N ILE A 140 1.29 -17.49 -2.56
CA ILE A 140 0.84 -18.84 -2.88
C ILE A 140 -0.24 -19.29 -1.90
N THR A 141 -0.01 -19.13 -0.60
CA THR A 141 -0.99 -19.50 0.43
C THR A 141 -2.33 -18.78 0.26
N TYR A 142 -2.34 -17.52 -0.13
CA TYR A 142 -3.57 -16.79 -0.41
C TYR A 142 -4.32 -17.40 -1.61
N GLY A 143 -3.62 -17.72 -2.69
CA GLY A 143 -4.19 -18.35 -3.87
C GLY A 143 -4.79 -19.72 -3.57
N GLU A 144 -4.01 -20.61 -2.94
CA GLU A 144 -4.46 -21.94 -2.54
C GLU A 144 -5.68 -21.90 -1.62
N TYR A 145 -5.76 -20.92 -0.73
CA TYR A 145 -6.92 -20.75 0.13
C TYR A 145 -8.18 -20.42 -0.67
N LEU A 146 -8.11 -19.51 -1.63
CA LEU A 146 -9.24 -19.15 -2.48
C LEU A 146 -9.68 -20.33 -3.35
N GLU A 147 -8.75 -21.05 -3.92
CA GLU A 147 -9.04 -22.26 -4.69
C GLU A 147 -9.73 -23.31 -3.82
N LYS A 148 -9.09 -23.72 -2.74
CA LYS A 148 -9.51 -24.85 -1.91
C LYS A 148 -10.77 -24.58 -1.05
N TYR A 149 -10.87 -23.38 -0.50
CA TYR A 149 -11.92 -23.08 0.51
C TYR A 149 -13.00 -22.10 0.01
N LYS A 150 -12.76 -21.43 -1.11
CA LYS A 150 -13.75 -20.53 -1.73
C LYS A 150 -14.23 -21.02 -3.08
N GLY A 151 -13.65 -22.10 -3.59
CA GLY A 151 -14.06 -22.72 -4.86
C GLY A 151 -13.74 -21.86 -6.08
N VAL A 152 -12.73 -20.99 -5.98
CA VAL A 152 -12.28 -20.19 -7.13
C VAL A 152 -11.51 -21.11 -8.07
N ASP A 153 -11.88 -21.09 -9.36
CA ASP A 153 -11.17 -21.84 -10.38
C ASP A 153 -9.73 -21.34 -10.55
N THR A 154 -8.77 -22.25 -10.63
CA THR A 154 -7.34 -21.94 -10.77
C THR A 154 -7.04 -21.06 -11.99
N GLY A 155 -7.74 -21.29 -13.11
CA GLY A 155 -7.61 -20.47 -14.32
C GLY A 155 -8.17 -19.04 -14.17
N SER A 156 -8.90 -18.77 -13.08
CA SER A 156 -9.45 -17.47 -12.74
C SER A 156 -8.74 -16.80 -11.56
N LEU A 157 -7.62 -17.36 -11.10
CA LEU A 157 -6.87 -16.90 -9.94
C LEU A 157 -5.48 -16.40 -10.33
N PHE A 158 -5.15 -15.20 -9.93
CA PHE A 158 -3.89 -14.54 -10.25
C PHE A 158 -3.26 -13.93 -8.99
N ASN A 159 -2.00 -14.24 -8.76
CA ASN A 159 -1.19 -13.61 -7.72
C ASN A 159 -0.20 -12.64 -8.36
N ALA A 160 -0.03 -11.44 -7.79
CA ALA A 160 0.93 -10.48 -8.30
C ALA A 160 1.54 -9.61 -7.21
N PHE A 161 2.82 -9.27 -7.38
CA PHE A 161 3.47 -8.19 -6.67
C PHE A 161 3.34 -6.91 -7.50
N ILE A 162 2.88 -5.82 -6.88
CA ILE A 162 2.73 -4.52 -7.52
C ILE A 162 3.82 -3.59 -6.99
N MET A 163 4.76 -3.23 -7.86
CA MET A 163 5.89 -2.37 -7.53
C MET A 163 5.83 -1.06 -8.32
N PRO A 164 6.07 0.10 -7.68
CA PRO A 164 6.20 1.35 -8.42
C PRO A 164 7.51 1.37 -9.20
N TYR A 165 7.50 1.99 -10.37
CA TYR A 165 8.71 2.28 -11.13
C TYR A 165 8.66 3.68 -11.75
N ASN A 166 9.83 4.22 -12.08
CA ASN A 166 9.94 5.52 -12.72
C ASN A 166 10.07 5.35 -14.24
N MET A 167 9.11 5.85 -15.01
CA MET A 167 9.15 5.79 -16.48
C MET A 167 10.35 6.52 -17.08
N ALA A 168 10.78 7.63 -16.47
CA ALA A 168 11.92 8.41 -16.97
C ALA A 168 13.28 7.71 -16.74
N ASP A 169 13.35 6.84 -15.73
CA ASP A 169 14.54 6.06 -15.38
C ASP A 169 14.15 4.58 -15.32
N ASN A 170 13.82 4.03 -16.47
CA ASN A 170 13.17 2.73 -16.61
C ASN A 170 14.19 1.63 -16.89
N PRO A 171 14.57 0.81 -15.89
CA PRO A 171 15.56 -0.25 -16.08
C PRO A 171 15.06 -1.42 -16.93
N PHE A 172 13.72 -1.52 -17.13
CA PHE A 172 13.08 -2.65 -17.82
C PHE A 172 12.76 -2.37 -19.29
N LYS A 173 13.08 -1.17 -19.79
CA LYS A 173 12.76 -0.73 -21.15
C LYS A 173 11.24 -0.81 -21.47
N LEU A 174 10.39 -0.69 -20.45
CA LEU A 174 8.95 -0.66 -20.63
C LEU A 174 8.53 0.61 -21.38
N THR A 175 7.57 0.49 -22.28
CA THR A 175 7.02 1.60 -23.08
C THR A 175 5.65 2.05 -22.59
N SER A 176 5.10 1.39 -21.57
CA SER A 176 3.80 1.69 -20.98
C SER A 176 3.91 1.89 -19.47
N PHE A 177 2.90 2.52 -18.88
CA PHE A 177 2.82 2.75 -17.43
C PHE A 177 2.68 1.47 -16.61
N VAL A 178 2.33 0.34 -17.23
CA VAL A 178 2.20 -0.96 -16.60
C VAL A 178 2.89 -2.00 -17.47
N GLY A 179 3.66 -2.88 -16.85
CA GLY A 179 4.31 -3.99 -17.55
C GLY A 179 4.62 -5.15 -16.60
N ASN A 180 4.58 -6.37 -17.13
CA ASN A 180 5.09 -7.55 -16.44
C ASN A 180 6.62 -7.58 -16.58
N ILE A 181 7.32 -7.80 -15.47
CA ILE A 181 8.79 -7.83 -15.40
C ILE A 181 9.33 -9.22 -15.04
N GLY A 182 8.48 -10.22 -14.87
CA GLY A 182 8.87 -11.60 -14.58
C GLY A 182 7.89 -12.31 -13.65
N ASP A 183 8.15 -13.56 -13.42
CA ASP A 183 7.32 -14.46 -12.62
C ASP A 183 8.14 -15.05 -11.47
N ALA A 184 7.49 -15.26 -10.31
CA ALA A 184 8.04 -15.99 -9.19
C ALA A 184 7.46 -17.41 -9.20
N MET A 185 8.32 -18.42 -9.02
CA MET A 185 7.92 -19.83 -9.01
C MET A 185 8.70 -20.64 -7.98
N PHE A 186 8.18 -21.79 -7.60
CA PHE A 186 8.99 -22.81 -6.93
C PHE A 186 9.95 -23.46 -7.93
N ILE A 187 11.13 -23.80 -7.43
CA ILE A 187 12.12 -24.59 -8.15
C ILE A 187 12.32 -25.91 -7.41
N GLU A 188 12.53 -26.99 -8.15
CA GLU A 188 12.90 -28.32 -7.62
C GLU A 188 14.37 -28.34 -7.16
#